data_50c1823eb327df29953279ba59918ec9
#
_entry.id   50c1823eb327df29953279ba59918ec9
#
_cell.length_a   1.000
_cell.length_b   1.000
_cell.length_c   1.000
_cell.angle_alpha   90.00
_cell.angle_beta   90.00
_cell.angle_gamma   90.00
#
_symmetry.space_group_name_H-M   'P 1'
#
loop_
_entity.id
_entity.type
_entity.pdbx_description
1 polymer ?
#
loop_
_entity_poly.entity_id
_entity_poly.type
_entity_poly.pdbx_seq_one_letter_code
_entity_poly.pdbx_strand_id
1 'polypeptide(L)'
;MTWSEKERKQLDREGLFKVHTVAGFPRFWDGDYWNFKIDELIANNSCNLCKAKARRKGFSYKRGSQAANTLNSNKNVTVILAADTLDYLTVKDATSYMVKVNLDWYENHTYWKRGYLSENFDKGIELGYKKTKEGQKAFGFRSKLLSVAIGRNESAAVGKKAIEIDFEEAGRCPNLQKALDVMLSNAESGAERIGTIRVYGTGGTKGANWEAFGNCFYNPGKNDMLPMENI
;
A
#
# COMPACT_ATOMS: atom_id res chain seq x y z
N MET A 1 -3.06 -9.07 24.95
CA MET A 1 -3.24 -7.65 25.37
C MET A 1 -4.48 -7.12 24.65
N THR A 2 -5.52 -6.77 25.40
CA THR A 2 -6.78 -6.26 24.87
C THR A 2 -6.77 -4.75 24.92
N TRP A 3 -7.19 -4.10 23.85
CA TRP A 3 -7.34 -2.65 23.77
C TRP A 3 -8.38 -2.15 24.75
N SER A 4 -8.10 -1.05 25.39
CA SER A 4 -9.14 -0.32 26.09
C SER A 4 -10.15 0.25 25.09
N GLU A 5 -11.42 0.35 25.49
CA GLU A 5 -12.48 0.94 24.69
C GLU A 5 -12.17 2.40 24.29
N LYS A 6 -11.37 3.09 25.13
CA LYS A 6 -10.92 4.47 24.90
C LYS A 6 -9.92 4.56 23.74
N GLU A 7 -8.97 3.63 23.65
CA GLU A 7 -8.00 3.56 22.54
C GLU A 7 -8.70 3.22 21.22
N ARG A 8 -9.65 2.29 21.23
CA ARG A 8 -10.47 1.97 20.06
C ARG A 8 -11.25 3.18 19.55
N LYS A 9 -11.89 3.94 20.46
CA LYS A 9 -12.63 5.17 20.12
C LYS A 9 -11.73 6.31 19.65
N GLN A 10 -10.48 6.36 20.11
CA GLN A 10 -9.52 7.37 19.66
C GLN A 10 -9.08 7.10 18.23
N LEU A 11 -8.69 5.87 17.91
CA LEU A 11 -8.32 5.46 16.55
C LEU A 11 -9.49 5.65 15.56
N ASP A 12 -10.71 5.38 16.00
CA ASP A 12 -11.92 5.65 15.22
C ASP A 12 -12.14 7.15 14.97
N ARG A 13 -11.84 8.02 15.93
CA ARG A 13 -11.96 9.48 15.80
C ARG A 13 -10.88 10.08 14.89
N GLU A 14 -9.68 9.55 14.94
CA GLU A 14 -8.57 10.04 14.12
C GLU A 14 -8.72 9.65 12.64
N GLY A 15 -9.71 8.81 12.31
CA GLY A 15 -10.03 8.44 10.93
C GLY A 15 -8.93 7.64 10.22
N LEU A 16 -7.87 7.30 10.96
CA LEU A 16 -6.66 6.67 10.41
C LEU A 16 -6.94 5.31 9.78
N PHE A 17 -8.06 4.65 10.18
CA PHE A 17 -8.32 3.26 9.80
C PHE A 17 -9.79 2.98 9.46
N LYS A 18 -10.56 3.99 9.07
CA LYS A 18 -11.94 3.78 8.64
C LYS A 18 -11.96 3.15 7.26
N VAL A 19 -12.30 1.89 7.22
CA VAL A 19 -12.51 1.14 6.00
C VAL A 19 -14.00 0.98 5.77
N HIS A 20 -14.51 1.51 4.67
CA HIS A 20 -15.89 1.29 4.26
C HIS A 20 -16.11 -0.16 3.83
N THR A 21 -17.07 -0.82 4.47
CA THR A 21 -17.65 -2.07 3.99
C THR A 21 -19.12 -1.88 3.68
N VAL A 22 -19.71 -2.76 2.90
CA VAL A 22 -21.15 -2.75 2.59
C VAL A 22 -22.02 -2.87 3.85
N ALA A 23 -21.48 -3.44 4.94
CA ALA A 23 -22.15 -3.62 6.22
C ALA A 23 -21.86 -2.52 7.25
N GLY A 24 -21.18 -1.43 6.86
CA GLY A 24 -20.69 -0.39 7.76
C GLY A 24 -19.20 -0.49 8.05
N PHE A 25 -18.72 0.26 9.05
CA PHE A 25 -17.32 0.21 9.43
C PHE A 25 -16.97 -1.13 10.06
N PRO A 26 -15.92 -1.83 9.59
CA PRO A 26 -15.50 -3.06 10.22
C PRO A 26 -15.06 -2.78 11.66
N ARG A 27 -15.26 -3.74 12.54
CA ARG A 27 -14.68 -3.67 13.87
C ARG A 27 -13.17 -3.72 13.77
N PHE A 28 -12.52 -2.85 14.52
CA PHE A 28 -11.08 -2.88 14.70
C PHE A 28 -10.70 -3.94 15.72
N TRP A 29 -9.89 -4.91 15.31
CA TRP A 29 -9.48 -6.04 16.13
C TRP A 29 -8.06 -5.84 16.67
N ASP A 30 -7.68 -6.56 17.71
CA ASP A 30 -6.33 -6.50 18.26
C ASP A 30 -5.25 -6.85 17.21
N GLY A 31 -5.55 -7.82 16.34
CA GLY A 31 -4.68 -8.14 15.20
C GLY A 31 -4.53 -7.00 14.19
N ASP A 32 -5.53 -6.12 14.05
CA ASP A 32 -5.40 -4.92 13.20
C ASP A 32 -4.41 -3.93 13.80
N TYR A 33 -4.47 -3.72 15.11
CA TYR A 33 -3.50 -2.88 15.81
C TYR A 33 -2.07 -3.34 15.60
N TRP A 34 -1.82 -4.61 15.86
CA TRP A 34 -0.49 -5.14 15.71
C TRP A 34 0.01 -5.04 14.26
N ASN A 35 -0.87 -5.27 13.27
CA ASN A 35 -0.52 -5.05 11.87
C ASN A 35 -0.07 -3.61 11.62
N PHE A 36 -0.82 -2.62 12.10
CA PHE A 36 -0.48 -1.21 11.90
C PHE A 36 0.77 -0.79 12.69
N LYS A 37 0.90 -1.26 13.94
CA LYS A 37 2.10 -0.98 14.76
C LYS A 37 3.37 -1.55 14.15
N ILE A 38 3.30 -2.72 13.56
CA ILE A 38 4.45 -3.32 12.89
C ILE A 38 4.78 -2.56 11.62
N ASP A 39 3.80 -2.18 10.83
CA ASP A 39 4.01 -1.36 9.63
C ASP A 39 4.66 0.00 9.99
N GLU A 40 4.26 0.62 11.10
CA GLU A 40 4.86 1.85 11.64
C GLU A 40 6.32 1.62 12.08
N LEU A 41 6.57 0.55 12.85
CA LEU A 41 7.92 0.21 13.28
C LEU A 41 8.86 -0.06 12.10
N ILE A 42 8.39 -0.78 11.10
CA ILE A 42 9.14 -1.07 9.87
C ILE A 42 9.49 0.23 9.13
N ALA A 43 8.53 1.13 8.95
CA ALA A 43 8.75 2.40 8.30
C ALA A 43 9.76 3.27 9.07
N ASN A 44 9.63 3.35 10.39
CA ASN A 44 10.51 4.15 11.26
C ASN A 44 11.94 3.60 11.35
N ASN A 45 12.15 2.32 11.11
CA ASN A 45 13.47 1.68 11.13
C ASN A 45 14.04 1.43 9.72
N SER A 46 13.42 1.96 8.68
CA SER A 46 13.86 1.83 7.29
C SER A 46 14.07 0.37 6.85
N CYS A 47 13.25 -0.56 7.37
CA CYS A 47 13.27 -1.98 7.00
C CYS A 47 12.22 -2.28 5.94
N ASN A 48 12.36 -3.41 5.24
CA ASN A 48 11.32 -3.99 4.40
C ASN A 48 10.55 -5.07 5.18
N LEU A 49 9.37 -5.39 4.70
CA LEU A 49 8.49 -6.36 5.34
C LEU A 49 8.06 -7.46 4.38
N CYS A 50 8.23 -8.70 4.78
CA CYS A 50 7.61 -9.84 4.11
C CYS A 50 6.55 -10.46 5.02
N LYS A 51 5.29 -10.48 4.57
CA LYS A 51 4.17 -10.96 5.37
C LYS A 51 3.42 -12.11 4.68
N ALA A 52 3.46 -13.28 5.27
CA ALA A 52 2.56 -14.37 4.92
C ALA A 52 1.18 -14.12 5.55
N LYS A 53 0.14 -14.06 4.74
CA LYS A 53 -1.23 -13.77 5.20
C LYS A 53 -2.18 -14.92 4.93
N ALA A 54 -3.13 -15.14 5.83
CA ALA A 54 -4.27 -16.00 5.56
C ALA A 54 -5.29 -15.27 4.66
N ARG A 55 -6.04 -16.03 3.87
CA ARG A 55 -7.13 -15.49 3.04
C ARG A 55 -8.25 -14.91 3.90
N ARG A 56 -8.96 -13.93 3.37
CA ARG A 56 -10.20 -13.33 3.96
C ARG A 56 -9.99 -12.66 5.33
N LYS A 57 -8.78 -12.20 5.64
CA LYS A 57 -8.48 -11.43 6.87
C LYS A 57 -8.59 -9.91 6.70
N GLY A 58 -9.25 -9.44 5.64
CA GLY A 58 -9.44 -8.02 5.37
C GLY A 58 -8.13 -7.25 5.08
N PHE A 59 -7.09 -7.94 4.64
CA PHE A 59 -5.77 -7.32 4.46
C PHE A 59 -5.76 -6.20 3.42
N SER A 60 -6.42 -6.39 2.26
CA SER A 60 -6.52 -5.36 1.22
C SER A 60 -7.23 -4.09 1.73
N TYR A 61 -8.22 -4.24 2.62
CA TYR A 61 -8.88 -3.12 3.28
C TYR A 61 -7.91 -2.34 4.17
N LYS A 62 -7.12 -3.04 5.00
CA LYS A 62 -6.14 -2.43 5.91
C LYS A 62 -5.07 -1.67 5.11
N ARG A 63 -4.50 -2.32 4.10
CA ARG A 63 -3.49 -1.67 3.23
C ARG A 63 -4.07 -0.51 2.44
N GLY A 64 -5.27 -0.66 1.91
CA GLY A 64 -5.99 0.42 1.23
C GLY A 64 -6.17 1.65 2.14
N SER A 65 -6.57 1.44 3.41
CA SER A 65 -6.69 2.51 4.39
C SER A 65 -5.35 3.17 4.72
N GLN A 66 -4.29 2.39 4.94
CA GLN A 66 -2.96 2.92 5.22
C GLN A 66 -2.44 3.76 4.05
N ALA A 67 -2.47 3.23 2.84
CA ALA A 67 -2.03 3.93 1.64
C ALA A 67 -2.84 5.20 1.38
N ALA A 68 -4.16 5.18 1.59
CA ALA A 68 -5.01 6.36 1.49
C ALA A 68 -4.62 7.41 2.54
N ASN A 69 -4.35 7.00 3.79
CA ASN A 69 -3.86 7.90 4.83
C ASN A 69 -2.51 8.51 4.46
N THR A 70 -1.55 7.71 3.99
CA THR A 70 -0.25 8.18 3.53
C THR A 70 -0.39 9.26 2.45
N LEU A 71 -1.22 9.01 1.43
CA LEU A 71 -1.46 9.95 0.34
C LEU A 71 -2.15 11.23 0.81
N ASN A 72 -3.11 11.12 1.74
CA ASN A 72 -3.90 12.24 2.22
C ASN A 72 -3.17 13.10 3.27
N SER A 73 -2.17 12.55 3.95
CA SER A 73 -1.41 13.23 5.01
C SER A 73 -0.08 13.81 4.52
N ASN A 74 0.49 13.31 3.42
CA ASN A 74 1.79 13.73 2.93
C ASN A 74 1.70 14.35 1.54
N LYS A 75 2.49 15.41 1.30
CA LYS A 75 2.57 16.10 0.00
C LYS A 75 3.67 15.52 -0.87
N ASN A 76 3.42 15.49 -2.18
CA ASN A 76 4.41 15.08 -3.19
C ASN A 76 4.99 13.68 -2.98
N VAL A 77 4.21 12.79 -2.40
CA VAL A 77 4.63 11.40 -2.18
C VAL A 77 4.01 10.48 -3.22
N THR A 78 4.70 9.37 -3.47
CA THR A 78 4.17 8.31 -4.31
C THR A 78 4.04 7.03 -3.49
N VAL A 79 2.91 6.35 -3.66
CA VAL A 79 2.66 4.98 -3.21
C VAL A 79 2.56 4.12 -4.46
N ILE A 80 3.31 3.03 -4.51
CA ILE A 80 3.24 2.05 -5.61
C ILE A 80 2.61 0.76 -5.05
N LEU A 81 1.55 0.31 -5.70
CA LEU A 81 0.97 -1.00 -5.48
C LEU A 81 1.26 -1.87 -6.70
N ALA A 82 1.94 -2.98 -6.50
CA ALA A 82 2.37 -3.89 -7.55
C ALA A 82 1.75 -5.28 -7.37
N ALA A 83 1.35 -5.92 -8.45
CA ALA A 83 0.88 -7.30 -8.46
C ALA A 83 1.21 -7.96 -9.81
N ASP A 84 0.98 -9.26 -9.92
CA ASP A 84 1.16 -9.98 -11.19
C ASP A 84 0.35 -9.34 -12.32
N THR A 85 -0.93 -9.06 -12.07
CA THR A 85 -1.83 -8.36 -13.00
C THR A 85 -2.52 -7.19 -12.32
N LEU A 86 -2.99 -6.20 -13.09
CA LEU A 86 -3.76 -5.06 -12.55
C LEU A 86 -5.06 -5.48 -11.87
N ASP A 87 -5.67 -6.57 -12.31
CA ASP A 87 -6.91 -7.07 -11.72
C ASP A 87 -6.77 -7.35 -10.22
N TYR A 88 -5.61 -7.86 -9.77
CA TYR A 88 -5.36 -8.07 -8.34
C TYR A 88 -5.33 -6.78 -7.52
N LEU A 89 -5.23 -5.63 -8.17
CA LEU A 89 -5.18 -4.31 -7.52
C LEU A 89 -6.46 -3.51 -7.68
N THR A 90 -7.13 -3.61 -8.84
CA THR A 90 -8.14 -2.63 -9.27
C THR A 90 -9.58 -3.13 -9.28
N VAL A 91 -9.80 -4.46 -9.28
CA VAL A 91 -11.16 -5.01 -9.14
C VAL A 91 -11.76 -4.63 -7.79
N LYS A 92 -13.07 -4.71 -7.68
CA LYS A 92 -13.80 -4.42 -6.44
C LYS A 92 -13.17 -5.18 -5.25
N ASP A 93 -12.99 -4.48 -4.14
CA ASP A 93 -12.39 -4.96 -2.89
C ASP A 93 -10.88 -5.27 -2.95
N ALA A 94 -10.21 -5.05 -4.08
CA ALA A 94 -8.77 -5.10 -4.19
C ALA A 94 -8.09 -3.84 -3.61
N THR A 95 -6.78 -3.88 -3.39
CA THR A 95 -6.08 -2.87 -2.59
C THR A 95 -6.16 -1.47 -3.19
N SER A 96 -5.91 -1.27 -4.49
CA SER A 96 -6.02 0.05 -5.13
C SER A 96 -7.46 0.56 -5.14
N TYR A 97 -8.43 -0.34 -5.36
CA TYR A 97 -9.84 0.01 -5.24
C TYR A 97 -10.16 0.51 -3.83
N MET A 98 -9.66 -0.16 -2.78
CA MET A 98 -9.87 0.25 -1.40
C MET A 98 -9.18 1.56 -1.05
N VAL A 99 -8.01 1.87 -1.65
CA VAL A 99 -7.42 3.21 -1.54
C VAL A 99 -8.39 4.27 -2.06
N LYS A 100 -8.95 4.07 -3.26
CA LYS A 100 -9.91 5.02 -3.85
C LYS A 100 -11.16 5.19 -2.97
N VAL A 101 -11.73 4.10 -2.45
CA VAL A 101 -12.89 4.15 -1.55
C VAL A 101 -12.60 4.99 -0.30
N ASN A 102 -11.42 4.83 0.30
CA ASN A 102 -11.03 5.62 1.47
C ASN A 102 -10.78 7.09 1.13
N LEU A 103 -10.14 7.38 0.00
CA LEU A 103 -9.95 8.77 -0.47
C LEU A 103 -11.30 9.45 -0.76
N ASP A 104 -12.24 8.77 -1.41
CA ASP A 104 -13.60 9.25 -1.64
C ASP A 104 -14.34 9.51 -0.33
N TRP A 105 -14.10 8.66 0.67
CA TRP A 105 -14.68 8.88 1.99
C TRP A 105 -14.12 10.16 2.62
N TYR A 106 -12.82 10.45 2.54
CA TYR A 106 -12.23 11.71 2.99
C TYR A 106 -12.82 12.91 2.26
N GLU A 107 -12.98 12.83 0.93
CA GLU A 107 -13.56 13.91 0.12
C GLU A 107 -15.01 14.24 0.51
N ASN A 108 -15.80 13.22 0.83
CA ASN A 108 -17.24 13.39 1.06
C ASN A 108 -17.63 13.60 2.52
N HIS A 109 -16.81 13.19 3.48
CA HIS A 109 -17.21 13.12 4.89
C HIS A 109 -16.25 13.84 5.85
N THR A 110 -15.16 14.42 5.37
CA THR A 110 -14.18 15.09 6.23
C THR A 110 -13.80 16.48 5.71
N TYR A 111 -13.13 17.26 6.56
CA TYR A 111 -12.48 18.51 6.12
C TYR A 111 -11.14 18.29 5.44
N TRP A 112 -10.63 17.08 5.35
CA TRP A 112 -9.34 16.71 4.75
C TRP A 112 -9.44 16.48 3.25
N LYS A 113 -10.26 17.27 2.58
CA LYS A 113 -10.42 17.23 1.12
C LYS A 113 -9.14 17.64 0.42
N ARG A 114 -8.70 16.84 -0.54
CA ARG A 114 -7.50 17.11 -1.35
C ARG A 114 -7.83 17.34 -2.83
N GLY A 115 -9.00 16.90 -3.27
CA GLY A 115 -9.42 16.88 -4.66
C GLY A 115 -8.63 15.88 -5.50
N TYR A 116 -9.03 15.73 -6.74
CA TYR A 116 -8.38 14.81 -7.67
C TYR A 116 -7.91 15.55 -8.92
N LEU A 117 -6.64 15.32 -9.29
CA LEU A 117 -6.10 15.66 -10.62
C LEU A 117 -6.27 14.51 -11.60
N SER A 118 -6.24 13.29 -11.11
CA SER A 118 -6.50 12.05 -11.85
C SER A 118 -7.14 11.03 -10.94
N GLU A 119 -8.15 10.31 -11.44
CA GLU A 119 -8.87 9.24 -10.74
C GLU A 119 -8.73 7.88 -11.44
N ASN A 120 -7.92 7.81 -12.48
CA ASN A 120 -7.78 6.62 -13.30
C ASN A 120 -6.69 5.70 -12.76
N PHE A 121 -7.01 4.44 -12.50
CA PHE A 121 -6.05 3.45 -12.03
C PHE A 121 -4.88 3.21 -13.00
N ASP A 122 -5.14 3.22 -14.32
CA ASP A 122 -4.11 3.00 -15.34
C ASP A 122 -3.08 4.14 -15.40
N LYS A 123 -3.53 5.37 -15.14
CA LYS A 123 -2.68 6.58 -15.13
C LYS A 123 -2.19 6.96 -13.74
N GLY A 124 -2.71 6.31 -12.73
CA GLY A 124 -2.54 6.62 -11.32
C GLY A 124 -3.57 7.62 -10.79
N ILE A 125 -3.94 7.44 -9.53
CA ILE A 125 -4.76 8.40 -8.78
C ILE A 125 -3.81 9.49 -8.27
N GLU A 126 -4.10 10.75 -8.57
CA GLU A 126 -3.29 11.89 -8.12
C GLU A 126 -4.17 12.92 -7.41
N LEU A 127 -3.78 13.28 -6.18
CA LEU A 127 -4.48 14.26 -5.36
C LEU A 127 -4.05 15.69 -5.69
N GLY A 128 -5.02 16.60 -5.79
CA GLY A 128 -4.78 18.00 -6.07
C GLY A 128 -5.87 18.65 -6.90
N TYR A 129 -5.62 19.85 -7.40
CA TYR A 129 -6.57 20.62 -8.19
C TYR A 129 -5.87 21.50 -9.22
N LYS A 130 -6.62 21.97 -10.22
CA LYS A 130 -6.16 22.94 -11.22
C LYS A 130 -6.81 24.31 -10.94
N LYS A 131 -6.03 25.37 -11.07
CA LYS A 131 -6.58 26.73 -11.05
C LYS A 131 -6.79 27.24 -12.49
N THR A 132 -8.02 27.61 -12.78
CA THR A 132 -8.43 28.08 -14.11
C THR A 132 -7.73 29.36 -14.56
N LYS A 133 -7.42 30.28 -13.64
CA LYS A 133 -6.75 31.56 -13.93
C LYS A 133 -5.26 31.44 -14.23
N GLU A 134 -4.61 30.35 -13.87
CA GLU A 134 -3.17 30.12 -14.03
C GLU A 134 -2.88 29.01 -15.07
N GLY A 135 -3.82 28.81 -15.99
CA GLY A 135 -3.71 27.77 -17.01
C GLY A 135 -3.84 26.35 -16.44
N GLN A 136 -3.15 25.39 -17.03
CA GLN A 136 -3.25 23.98 -16.64
C GLN A 136 -2.34 23.57 -15.45
N LYS A 137 -1.77 24.53 -14.74
CA LYS A 137 -0.87 24.22 -13.63
C LYS A 137 -1.59 23.50 -12.51
N ALA A 138 -1.02 22.40 -12.06
CA ALA A 138 -1.57 21.58 -10.99
C ALA A 138 -1.06 22.05 -9.63
N PHE A 139 -1.94 22.09 -8.64
CA PHE A 139 -1.70 22.52 -7.28
C PHE A 139 -2.19 21.49 -6.27
N GLY A 140 -1.94 21.74 -5.00
CA GLY A 140 -2.42 20.93 -3.89
C GLY A 140 -1.41 19.90 -3.43
N PHE A 141 -1.88 18.73 -3.04
CA PHE A 141 -1.05 17.70 -2.40
C PHE A 141 -0.07 17.04 -3.35
N ARG A 142 -0.48 16.76 -4.59
CA ARG A 142 0.33 16.13 -5.63
C ARG A 142 0.83 14.73 -5.26
N SER A 143 0.21 14.11 -4.24
CA SER A 143 0.49 12.74 -3.85
C SER A 143 -0.18 11.78 -4.82
N LYS A 144 0.49 10.66 -5.12
CA LYS A 144 0.12 9.79 -6.23
C LYS A 144 0.13 8.33 -5.85
N LEU A 145 -0.95 7.63 -6.19
CA LEU A 145 -1.02 6.17 -6.21
C LEU A 145 -0.72 5.68 -7.62
N LEU A 146 0.18 4.71 -7.72
CA LEU A 146 0.45 3.99 -8.96
C LEU A 146 0.11 2.51 -8.77
N SER A 147 -0.74 1.96 -9.62
CA SER A 147 -1.01 0.53 -9.70
C SER A 147 -0.21 -0.07 -10.84
N VAL A 148 0.59 -1.10 -10.58
CA VAL A 148 1.58 -1.62 -11.53
C VAL A 148 1.43 -3.13 -11.69
N ALA A 149 1.27 -3.61 -12.91
CA ALA A 149 1.34 -5.03 -13.24
C ALA A 149 2.79 -5.42 -13.56
N ILE A 150 3.36 -6.34 -12.79
CA ILE A 150 4.75 -6.78 -12.94
C ILE A 150 4.90 -8.13 -13.64
N GLY A 151 3.80 -8.84 -13.88
CA GLY A 151 3.85 -10.20 -14.44
C GLY A 151 4.45 -10.28 -15.84
N ARG A 152 4.26 -9.24 -16.67
CA ARG A 152 4.82 -9.16 -18.02
C ARG A 152 5.93 -8.11 -18.16
N ASN A 153 6.04 -7.18 -17.20
CA ASN A 153 7.00 -6.09 -17.24
C ASN A 153 7.44 -5.72 -15.82
N GLU A 154 8.46 -6.39 -15.35
CA GLU A 154 9.06 -6.14 -14.03
C GLU A 154 9.60 -4.72 -13.85
N SER A 155 9.88 -4.05 -14.98
CA SER A 155 10.42 -2.67 -14.99
C SER A 155 9.35 -1.57 -15.08
N ALA A 156 8.07 -1.90 -14.99
CA ALA A 156 6.97 -0.94 -15.20
C ALA A 156 6.98 0.27 -14.24
N ALA A 157 7.65 0.16 -13.09
CA ALA A 157 7.80 1.25 -12.12
C ALA A 157 9.21 1.85 -12.04
N VAL A 158 10.12 1.50 -12.95
CA VAL A 158 11.51 2.02 -12.95
C VAL A 158 11.53 3.54 -12.90
N GLY A 159 12.39 4.09 -12.04
CA GLY A 159 12.65 5.53 -11.92
C GLY A 159 11.56 6.31 -11.18
N LYS A 160 10.54 5.66 -10.64
CA LYS A 160 9.48 6.32 -9.88
C LYS A 160 9.78 6.23 -8.39
N LYS A 161 10.35 7.28 -7.81
CA LYS A 161 10.62 7.33 -6.36
C LYS A 161 9.31 7.20 -5.58
N ALA A 162 9.31 6.35 -4.55
CA ALA A 162 8.13 6.07 -3.73
C ALA A 162 8.50 5.87 -2.26
N ILE A 163 7.61 6.35 -1.38
CA ILE A 163 7.78 6.16 0.08
C ILE A 163 7.16 4.85 0.56
N GLU A 164 6.25 4.28 -0.22
CA GLU A 164 5.67 2.95 0.02
C GLU A 164 5.59 2.19 -1.30
N ILE A 165 6.05 0.95 -1.27
CA ILE A 165 5.98 0.02 -2.40
C ILE A 165 5.44 -1.31 -1.87
N ASP A 166 4.27 -1.71 -2.32
CA ASP A 166 3.61 -2.91 -1.85
C ASP A 166 3.42 -3.92 -2.98
N PHE A 167 3.82 -5.15 -2.74
CA PHE A 167 3.59 -6.28 -3.63
C PHE A 167 2.43 -7.13 -3.12
N GLU A 168 1.27 -7.05 -3.80
CA GLU A 168 0.07 -7.81 -3.48
C GLU A 168 0.10 -9.19 -4.12
N GLU A 169 -0.40 -10.20 -3.39
CA GLU A 169 -0.45 -11.60 -3.82
C GLU A 169 0.91 -12.12 -4.37
N ALA A 170 2.00 -11.73 -3.68
CA ALA A 170 3.38 -11.95 -4.11
C ALA A 170 3.73 -13.42 -4.41
N GLY A 171 3.08 -14.38 -3.74
CA GLY A 171 3.24 -15.81 -4.04
C GLY A 171 2.74 -16.23 -5.42
N ARG A 172 2.13 -15.32 -6.19
CA ARG A 172 1.68 -15.55 -7.57
C ARG A 172 2.52 -14.82 -8.61
N CYS A 173 3.41 -13.93 -8.19
CA CYS A 173 4.22 -13.11 -9.09
C CYS A 173 5.44 -13.86 -9.61
N PRO A 174 5.49 -14.29 -10.88
CA PRO A 174 6.62 -15.06 -11.42
C PRO A 174 7.91 -14.25 -11.45
N ASN A 175 7.82 -12.95 -11.63
CA ASN A 175 8.96 -12.04 -11.73
C ASN A 175 9.23 -11.26 -10.43
N LEU A 176 8.74 -11.77 -9.28
CA LEU A 176 8.83 -11.04 -7.99
C LEU A 176 10.26 -10.62 -7.67
N GLN A 177 11.26 -11.52 -7.76
CA GLN A 177 12.64 -11.18 -7.42
C GLN A 177 13.19 -10.07 -8.31
N LYS A 178 13.00 -10.17 -9.63
CA LYS A 178 13.43 -9.14 -10.56
C LYS A 178 12.76 -7.79 -10.30
N ALA A 179 11.46 -7.82 -10.00
CA ALA A 179 10.73 -6.61 -9.67
C ALA A 179 11.19 -6.00 -8.34
N LEU A 180 11.54 -6.81 -7.35
CA LEU A 180 12.15 -6.34 -6.10
C LEU A 180 13.48 -5.66 -6.34
N ASP A 181 14.38 -6.30 -7.10
CA ASP A 181 15.71 -5.74 -7.42
C ASP A 181 15.59 -4.37 -8.10
N VAL A 182 14.62 -4.22 -9.01
CA VAL A 182 14.33 -2.94 -9.67
C VAL A 182 13.73 -1.92 -8.72
N MET A 183 12.76 -2.33 -7.90
CA MET A 183 12.00 -1.39 -7.05
C MET A 183 12.74 -1.00 -5.78
N LEU A 184 13.79 -1.72 -5.36
CA LEU A 184 14.68 -1.28 -4.29
C LEU A 184 15.24 0.13 -4.58
N SER A 185 15.67 0.39 -5.80
CA SER A 185 16.17 1.71 -6.20
C SER A 185 15.09 2.81 -6.17
N ASN A 186 13.80 2.44 -6.26
CA ASN A 186 12.70 3.40 -6.17
C ASN A 186 12.45 3.87 -4.72
N ALA A 187 12.79 3.03 -3.74
CA ALA A 187 12.70 3.34 -2.31
C ALA A 187 13.93 4.08 -1.76
N GLU A 188 14.88 4.44 -2.62
CA GLU A 188 16.13 5.10 -2.26
C GLU A 188 16.29 6.44 -2.98
N SER A 189 16.99 7.39 -2.36
CA SER A 189 17.41 8.65 -2.96
C SER A 189 18.88 8.91 -2.64
N GLY A 190 19.75 8.65 -3.60
CA GLY A 190 21.19 8.60 -3.36
C GLY A 190 21.53 7.43 -2.42
N ALA A 191 22.21 7.72 -1.33
CA ALA A 191 22.56 6.75 -0.29
C ALA A 191 21.49 6.61 0.82
N GLU A 192 20.43 7.39 0.76
CA GLU A 192 19.38 7.41 1.77
C GLU A 192 18.17 6.58 1.34
N ARG A 193 17.66 5.80 2.26
CA ARG A 193 16.40 5.10 2.09
C ARG A 193 15.24 6.05 2.40
N ILE A 194 14.37 6.26 1.43
CA ILE A 194 13.20 7.15 1.53
C ILE A 194 11.88 6.39 1.65
N GLY A 195 11.88 5.10 1.36
CA GLY A 195 10.67 4.29 1.31
C GLY A 195 10.82 2.91 1.90
N THR A 196 9.67 2.27 2.11
CA THR A 196 9.54 0.90 2.64
C THR A 196 8.93 0.01 1.58
N ILE A 197 9.52 -1.17 1.38
CA ILE A 197 8.96 -2.22 0.53
C ILE A 197 8.24 -3.24 1.41
N ARG A 198 7.01 -3.57 1.03
CA ARG A 198 6.22 -4.62 1.66
C ARG A 198 5.82 -5.67 0.64
N VAL A 199 6.11 -6.91 0.97
CA VAL A 199 5.77 -8.08 0.15
C VAL A 199 4.79 -8.92 0.92
N TYR A 200 3.59 -9.12 0.40
CA TYR A 200 2.59 -9.91 1.09
C TYR A 200 1.76 -10.77 0.15
N GLY A 201 1.38 -11.93 0.65
CA GLY A 201 0.60 -12.87 -0.12
C GLY A 201 0.14 -14.06 0.71
N THR A 202 -0.81 -14.79 0.16
CA THR A 202 -1.10 -16.15 0.61
C THR A 202 -0.05 -17.08 0.03
N GLY A 203 0.43 -18.06 0.80
CA GLY A 203 1.34 -19.09 0.26
C GLY A 203 0.79 -19.63 -1.07
N GLY A 204 1.57 -19.55 -2.12
CA GLY A 204 1.17 -19.97 -3.46
C GLY A 204 1.05 -21.50 -3.57
N THR A 205 0.52 -21.99 -4.68
CA THR A 205 0.65 -23.39 -5.10
C THR A 205 2.14 -23.69 -5.30
N LYS A 206 2.58 -24.89 -4.89
CA LYS A 206 3.95 -25.36 -5.13
C LYS A 206 4.31 -25.18 -6.63
N GLY A 207 5.24 -24.30 -6.91
CA GLY A 207 5.71 -23.97 -8.26
C GLY A 207 6.70 -22.82 -8.23
N ALA A 208 7.30 -22.46 -9.35
CA ALA A 208 8.35 -21.46 -9.49
C ALA A 208 8.01 -20.09 -8.89
N ASN A 209 6.72 -19.73 -8.88
CA ASN A 209 6.28 -18.43 -8.39
C ASN A 209 6.33 -18.30 -6.85
N TRP A 210 6.21 -19.43 -6.14
CA TRP A 210 6.29 -19.44 -4.68
C TRP A 210 7.71 -19.28 -4.16
N GLU A 211 8.70 -19.68 -4.94
CA GLU A 211 10.11 -19.68 -4.53
C GLU A 211 10.61 -18.28 -4.20
N ALA A 212 10.33 -17.29 -5.05
CA ALA A 212 10.75 -15.92 -4.80
C ALA A 212 10.10 -15.32 -3.54
N PHE A 213 8.79 -15.55 -3.31
CA PHE A 213 8.10 -15.14 -2.09
C PHE A 213 8.62 -15.91 -0.86
N GLY A 214 8.82 -17.22 -0.99
CA GLY A 214 9.43 -18.06 0.04
C GLY A 214 10.84 -17.58 0.42
N ASN A 215 11.65 -17.18 -0.55
CA ASN A 215 12.97 -16.59 -0.29
C ASN A 215 12.90 -15.28 0.47
N CYS A 216 11.93 -14.40 0.19
CA CYS A 216 11.72 -13.18 0.98
C CYS A 216 11.37 -13.51 2.44
N PHE A 217 10.70 -14.63 2.69
CA PHE A 217 10.26 -15.02 4.02
C PHE A 217 11.32 -15.84 4.78
N TYR A 218 11.90 -16.86 4.16
CA TYR A 218 12.84 -17.79 4.81
C TYR A 218 14.31 -17.37 4.69
N ASN A 219 14.65 -16.51 3.72
CA ASN A 219 15.99 -15.95 3.51
C ASN A 219 15.93 -14.41 3.54
N PRO A 220 15.46 -13.80 4.64
CA PRO A 220 15.10 -12.38 4.68
C PRO A 220 16.28 -11.46 4.40
N GLY A 221 17.49 -11.83 4.77
CA GLY A 221 18.70 -11.01 4.58
C GLY A 221 19.01 -10.65 3.13
N LYS A 222 18.55 -11.45 2.16
CA LYS A 222 18.79 -11.20 0.73
C LYS A 222 18.12 -9.91 0.23
N ASN A 223 16.93 -9.58 0.76
CA ASN A 223 16.14 -8.44 0.34
C ASN A 223 15.90 -7.45 1.48
N ASP A 224 16.66 -7.55 2.55
CA ASP A 224 16.51 -6.73 3.76
C ASP A 224 15.06 -6.74 4.29
N MET A 225 14.49 -7.95 4.36
CA MET A 225 13.12 -8.18 4.77
C MET A 225 13.02 -8.60 6.23
N LEU A 226 12.00 -8.13 6.93
CA LEU A 226 11.55 -8.72 8.18
C LEU A 226 10.40 -9.69 7.87
N PRO A 227 10.56 -11.00 8.13
CA PRO A 227 9.49 -11.96 7.88
C PRO A 227 8.45 -11.91 9.00
N MET A 228 7.17 -11.95 8.62
CA MET A 228 6.06 -12.01 9.56
C MET A 228 4.99 -12.99 9.10
N GLU A 229 4.51 -13.79 10.03
CA GLU A 229 3.27 -14.51 9.86
C GLU A 229 2.08 -13.66 10.35
N ASN A 230 0.96 -13.78 9.66
CA ASN A 230 -0.25 -13.11 10.08
C ASN A 230 -0.81 -13.84 11.31
N ILE A 231 -0.87 -13.14 12.41
CA ILE A 231 -1.47 -13.59 13.67
C ILE A 231 -3.00 -13.52 13.56
#